data_a2f6133ebbd3a25e8d30e851a0d0819d
#
_entry.id   a2f6133ebbd3a25e8d30e851a0d0819d
#
_cell.length_a   1.000
_cell.length_b   1.000
_cell.length_c   1.000
_cell.angle_alpha   90.00
_cell.angle_beta   90.00
_cell.angle_gamma   90.00
#
_symmetry.space_group_name_H-M   'P 1'
#
loop_
_entity.id
_entity.type
_entity.pdbx_description
1 polymer ?
#
loop_
_entity_poly.entity_id
_entity_poly.type
_entity_poly.pdbx_seq_one_letter_code
_entity_poly.pdbx_strand_id
1 'polypeptide(L)'
;SIQWLSRNRKHMDEEPDLIVIDEAHHALAETYRILWENYPEARKLGMTATPCRLNGKGFMDLFDSLITSWTVAEFIGQGWLSSFDYVSIRANSREQRLIDSLKKRGADGDYQVKEMNEVLNRETSIGRLYESVERYAHGKKGIVYAVSIAHARRIAACYSAHGLESVAIDSRTPASERKELVDDFRRGKVKVLVNVDIFSEGFDCPDVEFVQLARPTLSLAKYLQQVGRGLRRSANKASCMLIDNVGLYRIFGLPARNHDWAAMFEGRMIGNALSRARTEGGLYLPALSLTDSGGQEEEVWEIVMTHDRLLEAIRN
;
A
#
# COMPACT_ATOMS: atom_id res chain seq x y z
N SER A 1 5.46 -19.14 12.66
CA SER A 1 6.20 -17.97 12.17
C SER A 1 7.70 -18.28 12.18
N ILE A 2 8.48 -17.62 11.34
CA ILE A 2 9.94 -17.79 11.26
C ILE A 2 10.64 -17.51 12.62
N GLN A 3 10.14 -16.56 13.40
CA GLN A 3 10.67 -16.28 14.74
C GLN A 3 10.46 -17.45 15.70
N TRP A 4 9.33 -18.14 15.60
CA TRP A 4 9.09 -19.35 16.39
C TRP A 4 10.05 -20.46 15.97
N LEU A 5 10.18 -20.69 14.65
CA LEU A 5 11.03 -21.71 14.08
C LEU A 5 12.50 -21.51 14.45
N SER A 6 13.01 -20.28 14.38
CA SER A 6 14.40 -19.96 14.74
C SER A 6 14.73 -20.21 16.21
N ARG A 7 13.71 -20.12 17.10
CA ARG A 7 13.87 -20.38 18.55
C ARG A 7 13.67 -21.85 18.93
N ASN A 8 12.94 -22.60 18.12
CA ASN A 8 12.50 -23.97 18.42
C ASN A 8 13.06 -25.01 17.45
N ARG A 9 14.29 -24.82 16.98
CA ARG A 9 14.98 -25.69 16.00
C ARG A 9 14.97 -27.18 16.33
N LYS A 10 14.97 -27.54 17.63
CA LYS A 10 15.02 -28.92 18.13
C LYS A 10 13.72 -29.71 17.92
N HIS A 11 12.65 -29.07 17.47
CA HIS A 11 11.34 -29.70 17.29
C HIS A 11 10.98 -30.02 15.81
N MET A 12 11.94 -29.87 14.90
CA MET A 12 11.76 -30.30 13.52
C MET A 12 12.53 -31.63 13.33
N ASP A 13 11.81 -32.71 13.53
CA ASP A 13 12.39 -34.06 13.45
C ASP A 13 12.51 -34.59 12.01
N GLU A 14 11.94 -33.85 11.02
CA GLU A 14 11.95 -34.18 9.61
C GLU A 14 12.64 -33.10 8.78
N GLU A 15 13.49 -33.51 7.83
CA GLU A 15 14.08 -32.61 6.84
C GLU A 15 13.05 -32.32 5.75
N PRO A 16 12.73 -31.03 5.48
CA PRO A 16 11.78 -30.68 4.43
C PRO A 16 12.40 -30.82 3.05
N ASP A 17 11.67 -31.38 2.11
CA ASP A 17 12.05 -31.40 0.67
C ASP A 17 11.86 -30.01 0.02
N LEU A 18 10.90 -29.21 0.54
CA LEU A 18 10.53 -27.90 0.01
C LEU A 18 10.24 -26.92 1.15
N ILE A 19 10.84 -25.75 1.06
CA ILE A 19 10.55 -24.60 1.93
C ILE A 19 9.86 -23.51 1.12
N VAL A 20 8.63 -23.17 1.48
CA VAL A 20 7.87 -22.06 0.87
C VAL A 20 7.85 -20.88 1.83
N ILE A 21 8.28 -19.71 1.36
CA ILE A 21 8.24 -18.46 2.12
C ILE A 21 7.23 -17.54 1.47
N ASP A 22 6.16 -17.24 2.19
CA ASP A 22 5.22 -16.19 1.84
C ASP A 22 5.78 -14.84 2.28
N GLU A 23 5.41 -13.77 1.57
CA GLU A 23 5.96 -12.40 1.73
C GLU A 23 7.51 -12.38 1.71
N ALA A 24 8.10 -13.09 0.73
CA ALA A 24 9.54 -13.32 0.63
C ALA A 24 10.39 -12.04 0.49
N HIS A 25 9.79 -10.88 0.25
CA HIS A 25 10.49 -9.60 0.29
C HIS A 25 11.07 -9.27 1.69
N HIS A 26 10.61 -9.94 2.75
CA HIS A 26 11.20 -9.89 4.10
C HIS A 26 12.35 -10.88 4.32
N ALA A 27 12.66 -11.77 3.35
CA ALA A 27 13.53 -12.91 3.53
C ALA A 27 15.04 -12.61 3.77
N LEU A 28 15.50 -11.34 3.75
CA LEU A 28 16.90 -10.99 4.10
C LEU A 28 17.16 -10.87 5.62
N ALA A 29 16.17 -11.10 6.46
CA ALA A 29 16.45 -11.18 7.87
C ALA A 29 17.36 -12.37 8.16
N GLU A 30 18.29 -12.23 9.10
CA GLU A 30 19.23 -13.26 9.52
C GLU A 30 18.55 -14.60 9.86
N THR A 31 17.30 -14.54 10.33
CA THR A 31 16.46 -15.70 10.63
C THR A 31 16.20 -16.59 9.39
N TYR A 32 16.10 -16.00 8.21
CA TYR A 32 15.90 -16.76 6.96
C TYR A 32 17.21 -17.35 6.45
N ARG A 33 18.34 -16.64 6.58
CA ARG A 33 19.66 -17.18 6.24
C ARG A 33 19.95 -18.44 7.03
N ILE A 34 19.68 -18.41 8.33
CA ILE A 34 19.80 -19.58 9.20
C ILE A 34 18.93 -20.75 8.72
N LEU A 35 17.73 -20.47 8.21
CA LEU A 35 16.86 -21.52 7.66
C LEU A 35 17.47 -22.14 6.39
N TRP A 36 18.07 -21.34 5.51
CA TRP A 36 18.78 -21.83 4.31
C TRP A 36 19.97 -22.71 4.67
N GLU A 37 20.77 -22.30 5.65
CA GLU A 37 21.94 -23.03 6.13
C GLU A 37 21.57 -24.35 6.82
N ASN A 38 20.43 -24.39 7.52
CA ASN A 38 19.98 -25.61 8.21
C ASN A 38 19.41 -26.67 7.26
N TYR A 39 18.90 -26.29 6.11
CA TYR A 39 18.27 -27.19 5.13
C TYR A 39 18.84 -26.95 3.73
N PRO A 40 20.12 -27.27 3.50
CA PRO A 40 20.78 -26.96 2.22
C PRO A 40 20.15 -27.73 1.05
N GLU A 41 19.69 -28.95 1.28
CA GLU A 41 19.11 -29.82 0.25
C GLU A 41 17.66 -29.50 -0.10
N ALA A 42 16.95 -28.81 0.78
CA ALA A 42 15.56 -28.41 0.53
C ALA A 42 15.48 -27.43 -0.63
N ARG A 43 14.51 -27.61 -1.52
CA ARG A 43 14.17 -26.61 -2.54
C ARG A 43 13.53 -25.39 -1.86
N LYS A 44 13.82 -24.19 -2.35
CA LYS A 44 13.35 -22.93 -1.75
C LYS A 44 12.50 -22.18 -2.75
N LEU A 45 11.27 -21.84 -2.35
CA LEU A 45 10.33 -21.04 -3.11
C LEU A 45 9.94 -19.81 -2.31
N GLY A 46 10.25 -18.63 -2.82
CA GLY A 46 9.77 -17.36 -2.28
C GLY A 46 8.56 -16.86 -3.07
N MET A 47 7.48 -16.50 -2.38
CA MET A 47 6.30 -15.85 -2.98
C MET A 47 6.19 -14.43 -2.46
N THR A 48 5.97 -13.47 -3.35
CA THR A 48 5.70 -12.09 -3.00
C THR A 48 5.01 -11.37 -4.15
N ALA A 49 4.11 -10.44 -3.83
CA ALA A 49 3.53 -9.54 -4.82
C ALA A 49 4.49 -8.37 -5.18
N THR A 50 5.53 -8.15 -4.36
CA THR A 50 6.40 -6.99 -4.48
C THR A 50 7.87 -7.39 -4.26
N PRO A 51 8.55 -7.96 -5.28
CA PRO A 51 9.94 -8.40 -5.16
C PRO A 51 10.90 -7.20 -5.16
N CYS A 52 10.72 -6.29 -4.21
CA CYS A 52 11.54 -5.11 -4.02
C CYS A 52 11.74 -4.80 -2.54
N ARG A 53 12.83 -4.09 -2.24
CA ARG A 53 13.18 -3.65 -0.89
C ARG A 53 13.54 -2.18 -0.88
N LEU A 54 13.20 -1.51 0.22
CA LEU A 54 13.49 -0.09 0.39
C LEU A 54 15.00 0.22 0.38
N ASN A 55 15.82 -0.70 0.88
CA ASN A 55 17.27 -0.55 0.90
C ASN A 55 17.96 -0.84 -0.46
N GLY A 56 17.20 -1.18 -1.50
CA GLY A 56 17.70 -1.48 -2.84
C GLY A 56 18.49 -2.79 -2.97
N LYS A 57 18.64 -3.56 -1.90
CA LYS A 57 19.31 -4.88 -1.97
C LYS A 57 18.46 -5.87 -2.73
N GLY A 58 19.07 -6.60 -3.65
CA GLY A 58 18.42 -7.67 -4.39
C GLY A 58 18.15 -8.93 -3.56
N PHE A 59 17.81 -9.99 -4.24
CA PHE A 59 17.44 -11.29 -3.65
C PHE A 59 18.36 -12.42 -4.10
N MET A 60 19.37 -12.13 -4.93
CA MET A 60 20.30 -13.10 -5.50
C MET A 60 21.10 -13.88 -4.44
N ASP A 61 21.19 -13.35 -3.20
CA ASP A 61 21.83 -14.06 -2.09
C ASP A 61 21.00 -15.26 -1.59
N LEU A 62 19.71 -15.31 -1.92
CA LEU A 62 18.76 -16.28 -1.39
C LEU A 62 18.03 -17.08 -2.47
N PHE A 63 17.88 -16.54 -3.66
CA PHE A 63 17.12 -17.14 -4.76
C PHE A 63 17.90 -17.00 -6.07
N ASP A 64 17.90 -18.06 -6.86
CA ASP A 64 18.67 -18.12 -8.12
C ASP A 64 17.94 -17.44 -9.28
N SER A 65 16.61 -17.39 -9.23
CA SER A 65 15.80 -16.86 -10.34
C SER A 65 14.50 -16.22 -9.86
N LEU A 66 13.99 -15.30 -10.67
CA LEU A 66 12.70 -14.65 -10.52
C LEU A 66 11.73 -15.17 -11.59
N ILE A 67 10.59 -15.68 -11.14
CA ILE A 67 9.45 -16.00 -12.02
C ILE A 67 8.38 -14.96 -11.80
N THR A 68 8.04 -14.20 -12.84
CA THR A 68 7.00 -13.16 -12.79
C THR A 68 5.70 -13.68 -13.39
N SER A 69 4.58 -13.25 -12.81
CA SER A 69 3.25 -13.45 -13.34
C SER A 69 2.84 -12.26 -14.22
N TRP A 70 1.56 -12.16 -14.56
CA TRP A 70 0.99 -11.01 -15.25
C TRP A 70 1.15 -9.71 -14.46
N THR A 71 1.15 -8.60 -15.16
CA THR A 71 1.15 -7.26 -14.57
C THR A 71 -0.22 -6.95 -13.94
N VAL A 72 -0.28 -5.94 -13.06
CA VAL A 72 -1.55 -5.46 -12.49
C VAL A 72 -2.53 -5.04 -13.61
N ALA A 73 -2.03 -4.40 -14.67
CA ALA A 73 -2.84 -4.01 -15.82
C ALA A 73 -3.47 -5.22 -16.53
N GLU A 74 -2.69 -6.27 -16.79
CA GLU A 74 -3.18 -7.52 -17.38
C GLU A 74 -4.22 -8.21 -16.48
N PHE A 75 -3.97 -8.29 -15.17
CA PHE A 75 -4.94 -8.85 -14.22
C PHE A 75 -6.26 -8.06 -14.19
N ILE A 76 -6.20 -6.72 -14.29
CA ILE A 76 -7.40 -5.88 -14.42
C ILE A 76 -8.10 -6.16 -15.77
N GLY A 77 -7.35 -6.23 -16.86
CA GLY A 77 -7.88 -6.51 -18.19
C GLY A 77 -8.60 -7.85 -18.30
N GLN A 78 -8.10 -8.87 -17.61
CA GLN A 78 -8.71 -10.20 -17.52
C GLN A 78 -9.84 -10.28 -16.46
N GLY A 79 -10.09 -9.19 -15.71
CA GLY A 79 -11.12 -9.14 -14.69
C GLY A 79 -10.80 -9.92 -13.41
N TRP A 80 -9.54 -10.23 -13.14
CA TRP A 80 -9.08 -10.86 -11.89
C TRP A 80 -8.88 -9.85 -10.78
N LEU A 81 -8.57 -8.60 -11.14
CA LEU A 81 -8.52 -7.46 -10.22
C LEU A 81 -9.58 -6.43 -10.60
N SER A 82 -10.03 -5.65 -9.63
CA SER A 82 -10.87 -4.47 -9.87
C SER A 82 -10.07 -3.38 -10.56
N SER A 83 -10.70 -2.65 -11.48
CA SER A 83 -10.20 -1.35 -11.92
C SER A 83 -10.25 -0.33 -10.78
N PHE A 84 -9.70 0.85 -11.00
CA PHE A 84 -9.67 1.90 -9.99
C PHE A 84 -9.80 3.30 -10.60
N ASP A 85 -10.33 4.20 -9.79
CA ASP A 85 -10.20 5.65 -9.93
C ASP A 85 -9.09 6.11 -8.99
N TYR A 86 -8.32 7.12 -9.37
CA TYR A 86 -7.20 7.62 -8.58
C TYR A 86 -7.24 9.15 -8.47
N VAL A 87 -7.30 9.62 -7.23
CA VAL A 87 -7.26 11.04 -6.90
C VAL A 87 -6.06 11.30 -6.02
N SER A 88 -5.34 12.38 -6.25
CA SER A 88 -4.20 12.78 -5.42
C SER A 88 -4.22 14.26 -5.08
N ILE A 89 -3.44 14.66 -4.08
CA ILE A 89 -3.19 16.06 -3.78
C ILE A 89 -2.33 16.67 -4.88
N ARG A 90 -2.57 17.95 -5.21
CA ARG A 90 -1.78 18.66 -6.22
C ARG A 90 -0.34 18.91 -5.74
N ALA A 91 0.60 18.91 -6.68
CA ALA A 91 2.03 19.09 -6.40
C ALA A 91 2.36 20.42 -5.70
N ASN A 92 1.59 21.49 -5.98
CA ASN A 92 1.78 22.81 -5.41
C ASN A 92 0.88 23.08 -4.17
N SER A 93 0.12 22.07 -3.72
CA SER A 93 -0.77 22.21 -2.56
C SER A 93 0.02 22.40 -1.26
N ARG A 94 -0.64 22.97 -0.25
CA ARG A 94 -0.10 23.07 1.11
C ARG A 94 0.22 21.69 1.69
N GLU A 95 -0.65 20.73 1.43
CA GLU A 95 -0.52 19.33 1.86
C GLU A 95 0.75 18.70 1.29
N GLN A 96 1.04 18.91 0.00
CA GLN A 96 2.26 18.40 -0.60
C GLN A 96 3.52 19.05 0.01
N ARG A 97 3.49 20.36 0.27
CA ARG A 97 4.62 21.03 0.95
C ARG A 97 4.90 20.47 2.34
N LEU A 98 3.85 20.04 3.08
CA LEU A 98 4.03 19.34 4.36
C LEU A 98 4.73 18.00 4.19
N ILE A 99 4.36 17.22 3.18
CA ILE A 99 5.03 15.95 2.86
C ILE A 99 6.49 16.18 2.46
N ASP A 100 6.74 17.17 1.61
CA ASP A 100 8.08 17.49 1.11
C ASP A 100 9.02 18.02 2.24
N SER A 101 8.44 18.49 3.34
CA SER A 101 9.20 18.91 4.52
C SER A 101 9.76 17.76 5.37
N LEU A 102 9.33 16.52 5.13
CA LEU A 102 9.77 15.34 5.88
C LEU A 102 11.21 14.96 5.49
N LYS A 103 12.13 15.03 6.44
CA LYS A 103 13.57 14.79 6.19
C LYS A 103 14.12 13.60 6.95
N LYS A 104 13.56 13.29 8.13
CA LYS A 104 14.10 12.23 9.00
C LYS A 104 13.69 10.85 8.51
N ARG A 105 14.61 9.90 8.66
CA ARG A 105 14.41 8.50 8.29
C ARG A 105 14.42 7.62 9.54
N GLY A 106 13.60 6.58 9.52
CA GLY A 106 13.61 5.50 10.49
C GLY A 106 14.76 4.52 10.23
N ALA A 107 14.92 3.55 11.11
CA ALA A 107 15.94 2.50 10.97
C ALA A 107 15.72 1.62 9.71
N ASP A 108 14.49 1.54 9.22
CA ASP A 108 14.10 0.84 7.99
C ASP A 108 14.37 1.67 6.70
N GLY A 109 14.78 2.93 6.83
CA GLY A 109 15.02 3.87 5.73
C GLY A 109 13.77 4.61 5.25
N ASP A 110 12.57 4.30 5.76
CA ASP A 110 11.33 5.02 5.48
C ASP A 110 11.27 6.34 6.30
N TYR A 111 10.24 7.15 6.09
CA TYR A 111 10.01 8.34 6.89
C TYR A 111 9.86 8.00 8.39
N GLN A 112 10.46 8.82 9.25
CA GLN A 112 10.36 8.63 10.70
C GLN A 112 8.93 8.89 11.18
N VAL A 113 8.31 7.92 11.86
CA VAL A 113 6.92 7.99 12.34
C VAL A 113 6.68 9.21 13.23
N LYS A 114 7.64 9.56 14.10
CA LYS A 114 7.52 10.73 14.98
C LYS A 114 7.39 12.02 14.19
N GLU A 115 8.26 12.25 13.19
CA GLU A 115 8.21 13.44 12.34
C GLU A 115 6.91 13.51 11.53
N MET A 116 6.52 12.39 10.89
CA MET A 116 5.24 12.31 10.18
C MET A 116 4.05 12.67 11.09
N ASN A 117 4.04 12.15 12.32
CA ASN A 117 2.97 12.43 13.27
C ASN A 117 2.94 13.92 13.69
N GLU A 118 4.09 14.54 13.92
CA GLU A 118 4.20 15.96 14.26
C GLU A 118 3.68 16.86 13.12
N VAL A 119 3.91 16.47 11.88
CA VAL A 119 3.53 17.26 10.69
C VAL A 119 2.08 17.02 10.30
N LEU A 120 1.61 15.77 10.28
CA LEU A 120 0.34 15.37 9.67
C LEU A 120 -0.80 15.14 10.67
N ASN A 121 -0.51 14.91 11.97
CA ASN A 121 -1.54 14.70 12.97
C ASN A 121 -2.08 16.05 13.52
N ARG A 122 -2.51 16.93 12.62
CA ARG A 122 -3.09 18.25 12.91
C ARG A 122 -4.55 18.26 12.51
N GLU A 123 -5.35 19.07 13.17
CA GLU A 123 -6.78 19.16 12.90
C GLU A 123 -7.09 19.50 11.45
N THR A 124 -6.39 20.50 10.89
CA THR A 124 -6.56 20.89 9.48
C THR A 124 -6.20 19.76 8.51
N SER A 125 -5.13 18.99 8.77
CA SER A 125 -4.75 17.87 7.92
C SER A 125 -5.77 16.73 8.01
N ILE A 126 -6.29 16.43 9.20
CA ILE A 126 -7.33 15.42 9.40
C ILE A 126 -8.65 15.86 8.75
N GLY A 127 -9.02 17.13 8.86
CA GLY A 127 -10.18 17.69 8.16
C GLY A 127 -10.09 17.50 6.64
N ARG A 128 -8.91 17.74 6.05
CA ARG A 128 -8.67 17.49 4.62
C ARG A 128 -8.79 16.03 4.23
N LEU A 129 -8.39 15.09 5.10
CA LEU A 129 -8.63 13.67 4.86
C LEU A 129 -10.12 13.35 4.77
N TYR A 130 -10.93 13.87 5.70
CA TYR A 130 -12.37 13.71 5.68
C TYR A 130 -13.00 14.33 4.43
N GLU A 131 -12.66 15.57 4.09
CA GLU A 131 -13.15 16.27 2.89
C GLU A 131 -12.92 15.46 1.61
N SER A 132 -11.76 14.80 1.49
CA SER A 132 -11.46 13.97 0.31
C SER A 132 -12.32 12.71 0.24
N VAL A 133 -12.62 12.08 1.37
CA VAL A 133 -13.53 10.92 1.41
C VAL A 133 -14.97 11.35 1.12
N GLU A 134 -15.42 12.45 1.72
CA GLU A 134 -16.75 12.99 1.46
C GLU A 134 -16.96 13.31 -0.01
N ARG A 135 -15.93 13.92 -0.66
CA ARG A 135 -16.01 14.31 -2.07
C ARG A 135 -15.94 13.15 -3.05
N TYR A 136 -15.08 12.16 -2.80
CA TYR A 136 -14.75 11.12 -3.79
C TYR A 136 -15.23 9.73 -3.43
N ALA A 137 -15.56 9.48 -2.18
CA ALA A 137 -15.96 8.18 -1.67
C ALA A 137 -17.15 8.23 -0.71
N HIS A 138 -18.03 9.24 -0.86
CA HIS A 138 -19.22 9.40 -0.03
C HIS A 138 -20.03 8.11 0.03
N GLY A 139 -20.38 7.67 1.25
CA GLY A 139 -21.18 6.46 1.51
C GLY A 139 -20.48 5.13 1.23
N LYS A 140 -19.25 5.15 0.69
CA LYS A 140 -18.48 3.94 0.37
C LYS A 140 -17.81 3.35 1.61
N LYS A 141 -17.54 2.04 1.54
CA LYS A 141 -16.81 1.27 2.54
C LYS A 141 -15.32 1.28 2.24
N GLY A 142 -14.48 1.62 3.23
CA GLY A 142 -13.06 1.78 2.93
C GLY A 142 -12.06 1.57 4.05
N ILE A 143 -10.80 1.65 3.66
CA ILE A 143 -9.65 1.53 4.56
C ILE A 143 -8.80 2.80 4.48
N VAL A 144 -8.39 3.32 5.63
CA VAL A 144 -7.47 4.45 5.75
C VAL A 144 -6.15 3.96 6.37
N TYR A 145 -5.04 4.29 5.73
CA TYR A 145 -3.69 3.99 6.23
C TYR A 145 -3.12 5.20 6.93
N ALA A 146 -3.05 5.14 8.26
CA ALA A 146 -2.60 6.23 9.13
C ALA A 146 -1.12 6.13 9.51
N VAL A 147 -0.53 7.24 9.93
CA VAL A 147 0.89 7.35 10.31
C VAL A 147 1.17 6.68 11.66
N SER A 148 0.28 6.84 12.63
CA SER A 148 0.46 6.40 14.02
C SER A 148 -0.88 6.06 14.66
N ILE A 149 -0.84 5.39 15.80
CA ILE A 149 -2.03 5.06 16.60
C ILE A 149 -2.81 6.33 16.98
N ALA A 150 -2.10 7.39 17.39
CA ALA A 150 -2.74 8.67 17.71
C ALA A 150 -3.42 9.29 16.50
N HIS A 151 -2.77 9.26 15.33
CA HIS A 151 -3.33 9.74 14.06
C HIS A 151 -4.57 8.93 13.66
N ALA A 152 -4.49 7.60 13.73
CA ALA A 152 -5.62 6.73 13.39
C ALA A 152 -6.86 7.00 14.25
N ARG A 153 -6.67 7.15 15.56
CA ARG A 153 -7.77 7.43 16.49
C ARG A 153 -8.41 8.79 16.23
N ARG A 154 -7.61 9.81 15.91
CA ARG A 154 -8.14 11.14 15.57
C ARG A 154 -8.87 11.14 14.23
N ILE A 155 -8.38 10.42 13.22
CA ILE A 155 -9.08 10.24 11.94
C ILE A 155 -10.43 9.57 12.17
N ALA A 156 -10.45 8.42 12.89
CA ALA A 156 -11.69 7.70 13.17
C ALA A 156 -12.70 8.57 13.95
N ALA A 157 -12.24 9.29 14.96
CA ALA A 157 -13.08 10.22 15.73
C ALA A 157 -13.64 11.36 14.85
N CYS A 158 -12.83 11.96 14.00
CA CYS A 158 -13.26 12.99 13.05
C CYS A 158 -14.34 12.46 12.11
N TYR A 159 -14.12 11.29 11.49
CA TYR A 159 -15.08 10.69 10.56
C TYR A 159 -16.40 10.34 11.25
N SER A 160 -16.33 9.73 12.43
CA SER A 160 -17.53 9.39 13.21
C SER A 160 -18.32 10.64 13.65
N ALA A 161 -17.64 11.73 13.99
CA ALA A 161 -18.27 13.01 14.32
C ALA A 161 -19.05 13.62 13.13
N HIS A 162 -18.69 13.25 11.89
CA HIS A 162 -19.41 13.64 10.67
C HIS A 162 -20.39 12.55 10.17
N GLY A 163 -20.70 11.55 10.99
CA GLY A 163 -21.68 10.51 10.65
C GLY A 163 -21.13 9.37 9.79
N LEU A 164 -19.82 9.32 9.56
CA LEU A 164 -19.17 8.19 8.86
C LEU A 164 -18.58 7.22 9.88
N GLU A 165 -19.29 6.13 10.18
CA GLU A 165 -18.94 5.16 11.21
C GLU A 165 -17.56 4.53 10.99
N SER A 166 -16.61 4.94 11.84
CA SER A 166 -15.19 4.67 11.65
C SER A 166 -14.54 4.19 12.93
N VAL A 167 -13.66 3.19 12.82
CA VAL A 167 -12.91 2.66 13.95
C VAL A 167 -11.41 2.59 13.63
N ALA A 168 -10.59 2.84 14.64
CA ALA A 168 -9.15 2.67 14.54
C ALA A 168 -8.75 1.28 15.05
N ILE A 169 -7.93 0.57 14.27
CA ILE A 169 -7.34 -0.72 14.64
C ILE A 169 -5.82 -0.61 14.61
N ASP A 170 -5.19 -1.04 15.70
CA ASP A 170 -3.73 -0.97 15.86
C ASP A 170 -3.18 -2.24 16.55
N SER A 171 -1.86 -2.32 16.69
CA SER A 171 -1.18 -3.46 17.32
C SER A 171 -1.55 -3.71 18.78
N ARG A 172 -2.15 -2.72 19.44
CA ARG A 172 -2.61 -2.79 20.84
C ARG A 172 -4.07 -3.26 20.95
N THR A 173 -4.82 -3.28 19.83
CA THR A 173 -6.19 -3.79 19.81
C THR A 173 -6.17 -5.29 20.12
N PRO A 174 -6.85 -5.77 21.18
CA PRO A 174 -6.90 -7.19 21.53
C PRO A 174 -7.42 -8.03 20.36
N ALA A 175 -6.93 -9.27 20.25
CA ALA A 175 -7.27 -10.14 19.12
C ALA A 175 -8.79 -10.41 18.99
N SER A 176 -9.50 -10.57 20.12
CA SER A 176 -10.97 -10.74 20.15
C SER A 176 -11.69 -9.49 19.64
N GLU A 177 -11.33 -8.32 20.16
CA GLU A 177 -11.90 -7.04 19.74
C GLU A 177 -11.62 -6.77 18.26
N ARG A 178 -10.36 -7.02 17.81
CA ARG A 178 -9.99 -6.88 16.39
C ARG A 178 -10.87 -7.74 15.49
N LYS A 179 -11.12 -8.99 15.89
CA LYS A 179 -12.01 -9.90 15.14
C LYS A 179 -13.40 -9.32 15.05
N GLU A 180 -13.97 -8.85 16.15
CA GLU A 180 -15.31 -8.26 16.21
C GLU A 180 -15.42 -7.02 15.30
N LEU A 181 -14.46 -6.08 15.39
CA LEU A 181 -14.41 -4.88 14.55
C LEU A 181 -14.31 -5.21 13.05
N VAL A 182 -13.49 -6.21 12.70
CA VAL A 182 -13.37 -6.68 11.31
C VAL A 182 -14.68 -7.33 10.85
N ASP A 183 -15.36 -8.09 11.69
CA ASP A 183 -16.64 -8.70 11.35
C ASP A 183 -17.75 -7.65 11.23
N ASP A 184 -17.74 -6.61 12.05
CA ASP A 184 -18.67 -5.47 11.93
C ASP A 184 -18.40 -4.65 10.66
N PHE A 185 -17.14 -4.49 10.27
CA PHE A 185 -16.77 -3.89 8.99
C PHE A 185 -17.25 -4.75 7.82
N ARG A 186 -17.08 -6.08 7.85
CA ARG A 186 -17.58 -6.97 6.81
C ARG A 186 -19.10 -6.88 6.67
N ARG A 187 -19.82 -6.79 7.79
CA ARG A 187 -21.28 -6.63 7.82
C ARG A 187 -21.77 -5.23 7.48
N GLY A 188 -20.87 -4.27 7.29
CA GLY A 188 -21.19 -2.88 6.95
C GLY A 188 -21.71 -2.03 8.10
N LYS A 189 -21.64 -2.49 9.36
CA LYS A 189 -21.91 -1.67 10.54
C LYS A 189 -20.84 -0.61 10.75
N VAL A 190 -19.58 -0.95 10.53
CA VAL A 190 -18.45 -0.04 10.43
C VAL A 190 -18.20 0.22 8.95
N LYS A 191 -18.12 1.48 8.55
CA LYS A 191 -17.88 1.88 7.15
C LYS A 191 -16.41 2.08 6.86
N VAL A 192 -15.63 2.55 7.82
CA VAL A 192 -14.21 2.85 7.62
C VAL A 192 -13.35 2.20 8.70
N LEU A 193 -12.36 1.42 8.26
CA LEU A 193 -11.28 0.95 9.11
C LEU A 193 -10.07 1.88 8.95
N VAL A 194 -9.66 2.52 10.03
CA VAL A 194 -8.43 3.30 10.07
C VAL A 194 -7.35 2.46 10.75
N ASN A 195 -6.28 2.16 10.01
CA ASN A 195 -5.30 1.19 10.44
C ASN A 195 -3.87 1.74 10.46
N VAL A 196 -3.03 1.15 11.34
CA VAL A 196 -1.59 1.42 11.43
C VAL A 196 -0.85 0.10 11.29
N ASP A 197 -0.29 -0.16 10.11
CA ASP A 197 0.59 -1.30 9.78
C ASP A 197 0.04 -2.73 10.04
N ILE A 198 -1.27 -2.89 10.37
CA ILE A 198 -1.83 -4.22 10.69
C ILE A 198 -2.41 -4.91 9.46
N PHE A 199 -3.04 -4.15 8.56
CA PHE A 199 -3.68 -4.68 7.37
C PHE A 199 -2.79 -4.67 6.12
N SER A 200 -1.48 -4.56 6.30
CA SER A 200 -0.50 -4.78 5.24
C SER A 200 -0.51 -6.23 4.80
N GLU A 201 -0.71 -7.18 5.75
CA GLU A 201 -0.67 -8.62 5.51
C GLU A 201 -1.91 -9.33 6.11
N GLY A 202 -2.40 -10.36 5.42
CA GLY A 202 -3.42 -11.28 5.96
C GLY A 202 -4.86 -10.78 6.10
N PHE A 203 -5.14 -9.47 5.92
CA PHE A 203 -6.50 -8.95 5.96
C PHE A 203 -7.21 -9.18 4.62
N ASP A 204 -8.36 -9.87 4.65
CA ASP A 204 -9.17 -10.15 3.47
C ASP A 204 -10.58 -9.57 3.59
N CYS A 205 -10.86 -8.53 2.78
CA CYS A 205 -12.16 -7.90 2.63
C CYS A 205 -12.29 -7.38 1.19
N PRO A 206 -12.76 -8.21 0.24
CA PRO A 206 -12.76 -7.87 -1.19
C PRO A 206 -13.70 -6.72 -1.56
N ASP A 207 -14.72 -6.46 -0.75
CA ASP A 207 -15.73 -5.44 -0.96
C ASP A 207 -15.33 -4.04 -0.45
N VAL A 208 -14.04 -3.81 -0.22
CA VAL A 208 -13.49 -2.48 0.02
C VAL A 208 -13.65 -1.64 -1.25
N GLU A 209 -14.39 -0.53 -1.16
CA GLU A 209 -14.74 0.35 -2.27
C GLU A 209 -13.79 1.55 -2.37
N PHE A 210 -13.11 1.94 -1.28
CA PHE A 210 -12.04 2.91 -1.33
C PHE A 210 -10.85 2.57 -0.43
N VAL A 211 -9.68 3.04 -0.85
CA VAL A 211 -8.46 3.04 -0.04
C VAL A 211 -7.93 4.45 0.04
N GLN A 212 -7.72 4.93 1.25
CA GLN A 212 -7.16 6.25 1.50
C GLN A 212 -5.75 6.15 2.07
N LEU A 213 -4.81 6.78 1.38
CA LEU A 213 -3.40 6.84 1.75
C LEU A 213 -3.16 8.15 2.52
N ALA A 214 -3.10 8.05 3.85
CA ALA A 214 -2.83 9.16 4.76
C ALA A 214 -1.43 9.05 5.43
N ARG A 215 -0.62 8.10 4.96
CA ARG A 215 0.74 7.87 5.42
C ARG A 215 1.74 7.96 4.26
N PRO A 216 2.64 8.96 4.26
CA PRO A 216 3.77 8.98 3.34
C PRO A 216 4.67 7.76 3.55
N THR A 217 5.23 7.24 2.45
CA THR A 217 6.23 6.17 2.49
C THR A 217 7.18 6.27 1.31
N LEU A 218 8.40 5.79 1.48
CA LEU A 218 9.39 5.58 0.43
C LEU A 218 9.42 4.11 -0.05
N SER A 219 8.59 3.26 0.55
CA SER A 219 8.52 1.84 0.22
C SER A 219 7.47 1.56 -0.86
N LEU A 220 7.92 1.19 -2.06
CA LEU A 220 7.05 0.72 -3.14
C LEU A 220 6.21 -0.48 -2.70
N ALA A 221 6.80 -1.41 -1.94
CA ALA A 221 6.09 -2.57 -1.43
C ALA A 221 4.92 -2.17 -0.53
N LYS A 222 5.13 -1.25 0.44
CA LYS A 222 4.04 -0.74 1.28
C LYS A 222 2.93 -0.09 0.45
N TYR A 223 3.31 0.76 -0.51
CA TYR A 223 2.34 1.43 -1.39
C TYR A 223 1.48 0.41 -2.14
N LEU A 224 2.10 -0.55 -2.82
CA LEU A 224 1.39 -1.56 -3.62
C LEU A 224 0.55 -2.50 -2.75
N GLN A 225 1.02 -2.89 -1.57
CA GLN A 225 0.24 -3.69 -0.62
C GLN A 225 -0.99 -2.95 -0.11
N GLN A 226 -0.88 -1.65 0.18
CA GLN A 226 -1.99 -0.83 0.65
C GLN A 226 -3.06 -0.68 -0.44
N VAL A 227 -2.69 -0.26 -1.64
CA VAL A 227 -3.65 -0.10 -2.74
C VAL A 227 -4.21 -1.44 -3.20
N GLY A 228 -3.42 -2.50 -3.15
CA GLY A 228 -3.82 -3.86 -3.51
C GLY A 228 -5.02 -4.39 -2.71
N ARG A 229 -5.25 -3.89 -1.50
CA ARG A 229 -6.46 -4.24 -0.72
C ARG A 229 -7.74 -3.76 -1.40
N GLY A 230 -7.68 -2.60 -2.07
CA GLY A 230 -8.79 -2.07 -2.85
C GLY A 230 -8.95 -2.71 -4.24
N LEU A 231 -7.90 -3.31 -4.78
CA LEU A 231 -7.95 -3.91 -6.12
C LEU A 231 -8.54 -5.33 -6.12
N ARG A 232 -8.83 -5.91 -4.96
CA ARG A 232 -9.51 -7.21 -4.89
C ARG A 232 -10.90 -7.12 -5.49
N ARG A 233 -11.29 -8.14 -6.23
CA ARG A 233 -12.59 -8.17 -6.91
C ARG A 233 -13.70 -8.58 -5.96
N SER A 234 -14.83 -7.89 -6.05
CA SER A 234 -16.10 -8.26 -5.41
C SER A 234 -17.25 -8.08 -6.41
N ALA A 235 -18.29 -8.93 -6.30
CA ALA A 235 -19.43 -8.87 -7.19
C ALA A 235 -20.19 -7.53 -7.13
N ASN A 236 -20.14 -6.86 -6.00
CA ASN A 236 -20.88 -5.61 -5.75
C ASN A 236 -20.02 -4.35 -5.96
N LYS A 237 -18.83 -4.49 -6.54
CA LYS A 237 -17.89 -3.38 -6.72
C LYS A 237 -17.45 -3.30 -8.17
N ALA A 238 -17.75 -2.17 -8.84
CA ALA A 238 -17.31 -1.91 -10.22
C ALA A 238 -15.84 -1.47 -10.28
N SER A 239 -15.45 -0.55 -9.41
CA SER A 239 -14.09 -0.03 -9.29
C SER A 239 -13.74 0.26 -7.83
N CYS A 240 -12.47 0.54 -7.54
CA CYS A 240 -12.03 1.05 -6.24
C CYS A 240 -11.58 2.50 -6.37
N MET A 241 -12.01 3.37 -5.45
CA MET A 241 -11.50 4.73 -5.35
C MET A 241 -10.19 4.74 -4.53
N LEU A 242 -9.10 5.14 -5.14
CA LEU A 242 -7.81 5.34 -4.48
C LEU A 242 -7.63 6.84 -4.20
N ILE A 243 -7.57 7.21 -2.92
CA ILE A 243 -7.44 8.59 -2.47
C ILE A 243 -6.03 8.77 -1.88
N ASP A 244 -5.16 9.42 -2.62
CA ASP A 244 -3.77 9.63 -2.26
C ASP A 244 -3.58 11.03 -1.67
N ASN A 245 -3.77 11.15 -0.36
CA ASN A 245 -3.58 12.41 0.36
C ASN A 245 -2.10 12.75 0.66
N VAL A 246 -1.17 11.97 0.12
CA VAL A 246 0.27 12.11 0.40
C VAL A 246 1.15 12.08 -0.85
N GLY A 247 0.54 12.04 -2.04
CA GLY A 247 1.23 12.20 -3.33
C GLY A 247 2.12 11.03 -3.74
N LEU A 248 1.80 9.80 -3.35
CA LEU A 248 2.63 8.61 -3.62
C LEU A 248 2.74 8.29 -5.11
N TYR A 249 1.71 8.61 -5.92
CA TYR A 249 1.78 8.34 -7.35
C TYR A 249 2.90 9.11 -8.05
N ARG A 250 3.31 10.27 -7.53
CA ARG A 250 4.44 11.03 -8.06
C ARG A 250 5.78 10.36 -7.81
N ILE A 251 5.84 9.54 -6.77
CA ILE A 251 7.05 8.77 -6.41
C ILE A 251 7.06 7.44 -7.17
N PHE A 252 5.96 6.71 -7.14
CA PHE A 252 5.88 5.31 -7.58
C PHE A 252 5.15 5.10 -8.91
N GLY A 253 4.37 6.07 -9.37
CA GLY A 253 3.42 5.91 -10.46
C GLY A 253 2.09 5.33 -9.98
N LEU A 254 1.18 5.07 -10.93
CA LEU A 254 -0.09 4.40 -10.66
C LEU A 254 0.12 2.91 -10.31
N PRO A 255 -0.81 2.27 -9.57
CA PRO A 255 -0.70 0.85 -9.21
C PRO A 255 -0.56 -0.10 -10.41
N ALA A 256 -1.14 0.26 -11.56
CA ALA A 256 -1.06 -0.52 -12.79
C ALA A 256 0.24 -0.31 -13.59
N ARG A 257 1.14 0.56 -13.11
CA ARG A 257 2.44 0.76 -13.74
C ARG A 257 3.25 -0.53 -13.71
N ASN A 258 3.85 -0.88 -14.85
CA ASN A 258 4.82 -1.97 -14.90
C ASN A 258 6.15 -1.52 -14.27
N HIS A 259 6.70 -2.33 -13.39
CA HIS A 259 7.98 -2.12 -12.73
C HIS A 259 9.01 -3.13 -13.26
N ASP A 260 10.27 -2.73 -13.33
CA ASP A 260 11.38 -3.65 -13.66
C ASP A 260 11.71 -4.54 -12.45
N TRP A 261 10.89 -5.57 -12.25
CA TRP A 261 11.04 -6.51 -11.16
C TRP A 261 12.36 -7.29 -11.23
N ALA A 262 12.87 -7.55 -12.44
CA ALA A 262 14.15 -8.23 -12.64
C ALA A 262 15.31 -7.38 -12.11
N ALA A 263 15.35 -6.08 -12.45
CA ALA A 263 16.37 -5.18 -11.93
C ALA A 263 16.29 -5.01 -10.40
N MET A 264 15.08 -5.01 -9.83
CA MET A 264 14.89 -4.97 -8.38
C MET A 264 15.34 -6.25 -7.70
N PHE A 265 15.03 -7.40 -8.29
CA PHE A 265 15.45 -8.72 -7.81
C PHE A 265 16.97 -8.85 -7.79
N GLU A 266 17.64 -8.37 -8.82
CA GLU A 266 19.11 -8.38 -8.93
C GLU A 266 19.79 -7.29 -8.08
N GLY A 267 19.06 -6.36 -7.48
CA GLY A 267 19.63 -5.26 -6.71
C GLY A 267 20.31 -4.20 -7.57
N ARG A 268 19.99 -4.12 -8.86
CA ARG A 268 20.55 -3.12 -9.80
C ARG A 268 19.89 -1.75 -9.67
N MET A 269 18.75 -1.66 -8.97
CA MET A 269 18.04 -0.40 -8.72
C MET A 269 18.54 0.26 -7.42
N ILE A 270 19.67 0.92 -7.47
CA ILE A 270 20.28 1.63 -6.35
C ILE A 270 19.91 3.13 -6.44
N GLY A 271 19.35 3.69 -5.36
CA GLY A 271 19.06 5.12 -5.25
C GLY A 271 17.89 5.59 -6.11
N ASN A 272 17.92 6.84 -6.59
CA ASN A 272 16.87 7.53 -7.35
C ASN A 272 16.40 6.86 -8.67
N ALA A 273 16.64 5.58 -8.87
CA ALA A 273 16.17 4.80 -10.01
C ALA A 273 14.63 4.77 -10.08
N LEU A 274 13.93 4.87 -8.95
CA LEU A 274 12.47 5.09 -8.94
C LEU A 274 12.08 6.39 -9.66
N SER A 275 12.91 7.42 -9.64
CA SER A 275 12.67 8.68 -10.37
C SER A 275 13.11 8.61 -11.84
N ARG A 276 14.12 7.79 -12.21
CA ARG A 276 14.58 7.61 -13.60
C ARG A 276 13.69 6.66 -14.40
N ALA A 277 13.05 5.67 -13.77
CA ALA A 277 12.05 4.81 -14.41
C ALA A 277 10.80 5.57 -14.92
N ARG A 278 10.78 6.90 -14.81
CA ARG A 278 9.77 7.77 -15.44
C ARG A 278 9.85 7.80 -16.97
N THR A 279 10.91 7.33 -17.60
CA THR A 279 11.20 7.58 -19.02
C THR A 279 11.30 6.34 -19.90
N GLU A 280 11.36 5.11 -19.40
CA GLU A 280 11.59 3.95 -20.24
C GLU A 280 10.58 2.82 -19.99
N GLY A 281 9.69 2.63 -20.96
CA GLY A 281 9.04 1.36 -21.25
C GLY A 281 8.04 0.81 -20.24
N GLY A 282 6.90 1.44 -20.10
CA GLY A 282 5.73 0.90 -19.42
C GLY A 282 4.51 1.70 -19.84
N LEU A 283 3.31 1.19 -19.63
CA LEU A 283 2.07 1.89 -19.92
C LEU A 283 2.12 3.30 -19.30
N TYR A 284 2.59 4.28 -20.08
CA TYR A 284 2.61 5.67 -19.66
C TYR A 284 1.18 6.19 -19.76
N LEU A 285 0.49 6.20 -18.63
CA LEU A 285 -0.79 6.86 -18.50
C LEU A 285 -0.51 8.31 -18.08
N PRO A 286 -0.62 9.29 -18.99
CA PRO A 286 -0.44 10.68 -18.61
C PRO A 286 -1.51 11.06 -17.60
N ALA A 287 -1.09 11.65 -16.47
CA ALA A 287 -2.03 12.22 -15.50
C ALA A 287 -2.93 13.23 -16.21
N LEU A 288 -4.23 13.17 -15.94
CA LEU A 288 -5.19 14.16 -16.40
C LEU A 288 -4.92 15.48 -15.67
N SER A 289 -4.24 16.40 -16.33
CA SER A 289 -4.38 17.81 -15.96
C SER A 289 -5.74 18.30 -16.45
N LEU A 290 -6.79 18.10 -15.71
CA LEU A 290 -8.02 18.87 -15.89
C LEU A 290 -7.72 20.26 -15.34
N THR A 291 -7.24 21.13 -16.21
CA THR A 291 -7.32 22.58 -16.00
C THR A 291 -8.79 22.98 -16.13
N ASP A 292 -9.52 22.89 -15.03
CA ASP A 292 -10.79 23.58 -14.95
C ASP A 292 -10.48 25.01 -14.49
N SER A 293 -10.63 25.91 -15.42
CA SER A 293 -10.49 27.34 -15.25
C SER A 293 -11.76 27.89 -14.62
N GLY A 294 -11.70 28.32 -13.39
CA GLY A 294 -12.75 29.16 -12.83
C GLY A 294 -12.92 29.09 -11.33
N GLY A 295 -12.29 30.02 -10.57
CA GLY A 295 -12.79 30.47 -9.28
C GLY A 295 -12.05 30.00 -8.04
N GLN A 296 -11.19 30.83 -7.53
CA GLN A 296 -10.93 31.25 -6.14
C GLN A 296 -11.18 30.23 -4.99
N GLU A 297 -10.60 29.06 -5.05
CA GLU A 297 -10.02 28.29 -3.94
C GLU A 297 -8.96 27.39 -4.56
N GLU A 298 -7.73 27.37 -4.01
CA GLU A 298 -6.71 26.44 -4.49
C GLU A 298 -7.27 25.01 -4.40
N GLU A 299 -7.67 24.46 -5.54
CA GLU A 299 -8.16 23.08 -5.60
C GLU A 299 -7.05 22.14 -5.10
N VAL A 300 -7.25 21.51 -3.97
CA VAL A 300 -6.24 20.72 -3.26
C VAL A 300 -5.97 19.41 -3.97
N TRP A 301 -6.99 18.87 -4.66
CA TRP A 301 -6.93 17.53 -5.28
C TRP A 301 -6.96 17.60 -6.80
N GLU A 302 -6.40 16.57 -7.43
CA GLU A 302 -6.44 16.33 -8.87
C GLU A 302 -6.87 14.89 -9.15
N ILE A 303 -7.70 14.69 -10.18
CA ILE A 303 -8.04 13.36 -10.68
C ILE A 303 -6.86 12.91 -11.57
N VAL A 304 -6.16 11.88 -11.12
CA VAL A 304 -4.99 11.34 -11.81
C VAL A 304 -5.40 10.31 -12.86
N MET A 305 -6.40 9.47 -12.53
CA MET A 305 -6.91 8.41 -13.40
C MET A 305 -8.38 8.16 -13.12
N THR A 306 -9.15 7.88 -14.17
CA THR A 306 -10.49 7.30 -14.03
C THR A 306 -10.50 5.85 -14.48
N HIS A 307 -11.41 5.06 -13.92
CA HIS A 307 -11.51 3.64 -14.23
C HIS A 307 -11.79 3.41 -15.73
N ASP A 308 -12.59 4.24 -16.37
CA ASP A 308 -12.88 4.14 -17.81
C ASP A 308 -11.63 4.33 -18.67
N ARG A 309 -10.82 5.36 -18.38
CA ARG A 309 -9.54 5.59 -19.07
C ARG A 309 -8.53 4.49 -18.80
N LEU A 310 -8.50 3.95 -17.59
CA LEU A 310 -7.63 2.83 -17.27
C LEU A 310 -7.99 1.61 -18.12
N LEU A 311 -9.27 1.27 -18.22
CA LEU A 311 -9.74 0.14 -19.03
C LEU A 311 -9.53 0.36 -20.53
N GLU A 312 -9.71 1.59 -21.03
CA GLU A 312 -9.39 1.96 -22.41
C GLU A 312 -7.89 1.77 -22.70
N ALA A 313 -7.03 2.26 -21.82
CA ALA A 313 -5.59 2.14 -21.98
C ALA A 313 -5.06 0.69 -21.87
N ILE A 314 -5.76 -0.19 -21.19
CA ILE A 314 -5.42 -1.62 -21.08
C ILE A 314 -5.84 -2.38 -22.36
N ARG A 315 -6.90 -1.94 -23.04
CA ARG A 315 -7.41 -2.58 -24.27
C ARG A 315 -6.60 -2.22 -25.53
N ASN A 316 -5.95 -1.04 -25.53
CA ASN A 316 -5.11 -0.55 -26.63
C ASN A 316 -3.66 -1.06 -26.49
#